data_8a7644b1b31d56bd7efb904ee77e670e
#
_entry.id   8a7644b1b31d56bd7efb904ee77e670e
#
_cell.length_a   1.000
_cell.length_b   1.000
_cell.length_c   1.000
_cell.angle_alpha   90.00
_cell.angle_beta   90.00
_cell.angle_gamma   90.00
#
_symmetry.space_group_name_H-M   'P 1'
#
loop_
_entity.id
_entity.type
_entity.pdbx_description
1 polymer ?
#
loop_
_entity_poly.entity_id
_entity_poly.type
_entity_poly.pdbx_seq_one_letter_code
_entity_poly.pdbx_strand_id
1 'polypeptide(L)'
;MDKIIEINSAVNGFVWGPIMLALLVGTGIYLSFRVGFIQFSKIGYWWKNTIGKIFQKSEAGEGEITPMQAVSTALASTVGTGNIAGVTGAIILGGPGAVFWMWISALFGMVTKFAEVTLAVKYRERNEKGDWCGGPMYYIKNGLGPKWKWLGVIFSVFGALAAFGIGNISQINSIASSVNSVAVAFHENAKEFDTIIGLITGVVIAIFVALVLLGGVKRIGQVTEKLVPGMAAIYIVCALVVVI
;
A
#
# COMPACT_ATOMS: atom_id res chain seq x y z
N MET A 1 -3.82 -32.04 0.30
CA MET A 1 -3.54 -30.67 0.73
C MET A 1 -2.06 -30.34 0.55
N ASP A 2 -1.16 -31.28 0.84
CA ASP A 2 0.30 -31.09 0.79
C ASP A 2 0.84 -30.72 -0.60
N LYS A 3 0.34 -31.34 -1.67
CA LYS A 3 0.73 -30.98 -3.05
C LYS A 3 0.38 -29.55 -3.43
N ILE A 4 -0.74 -29.01 -2.92
CA ILE A 4 -1.12 -27.63 -3.20
C ILE A 4 -0.18 -26.67 -2.48
N ILE A 5 0.18 -26.98 -1.23
CA ILE A 5 1.13 -26.20 -0.43
C ILE A 5 2.52 -26.23 -1.08
N GLU A 6 2.95 -27.40 -1.56
CA GLU A 6 4.25 -27.56 -2.24
C GLU A 6 4.31 -26.75 -3.53
N ILE A 7 3.28 -26.82 -4.38
CA ILE A 7 3.19 -26.04 -5.62
C ILE A 7 3.16 -24.53 -5.29
N ASN A 8 2.37 -24.12 -4.31
CA ASN A 8 2.31 -22.72 -3.89
C ASN A 8 3.67 -22.22 -3.38
N SER A 9 4.38 -23.04 -2.60
CA SER A 9 5.71 -22.71 -2.11
C SER A 9 6.74 -22.57 -3.23
N ALA A 10 6.70 -23.48 -4.20
CA ALA A 10 7.58 -23.43 -5.37
C ALA A 10 7.30 -22.18 -6.24
N VAL A 11 6.03 -21.88 -6.52
CA VAL A 11 5.63 -20.69 -7.26
C VAL A 11 6.01 -19.42 -6.51
N ASN A 12 5.78 -19.37 -5.21
CA ASN A 12 6.14 -18.21 -4.37
C ASN A 12 7.67 -17.99 -4.36
N GLY A 13 8.46 -19.07 -4.21
CA GLY A 13 9.92 -19.01 -4.25
C GLY A 13 10.47 -18.55 -5.61
N PHE A 14 9.81 -18.92 -6.71
CA PHE A 14 10.17 -18.43 -8.04
C PHE A 14 9.78 -16.95 -8.23
N VAL A 15 8.55 -16.59 -7.89
CA VAL A 15 8.03 -15.21 -8.07
C VAL A 15 8.77 -14.20 -7.20
N TRP A 16 9.07 -14.54 -5.94
CA TRP A 16 9.83 -13.68 -5.02
C TRP A 16 11.33 -13.99 -5.00
N GLY A 17 11.79 -14.76 -5.96
CA GLY A 17 13.19 -15.11 -6.10
C GLY A 17 14.09 -13.96 -6.57
N PRO A 18 15.40 -14.22 -6.72
CA PRO A 18 16.40 -13.22 -7.11
C PRO A 18 16.08 -12.50 -8.41
N ILE A 19 15.42 -13.16 -9.36
CA ILE A 19 15.06 -12.58 -10.67
C ILE A 19 14.07 -11.42 -10.49
N MET A 20 13.00 -11.62 -9.70
CA MET A 20 12.02 -10.57 -9.46
C MET A 20 12.64 -9.41 -8.67
N LEU A 21 13.45 -9.72 -7.66
CA LEU A 21 14.15 -8.70 -6.89
C LEU A 21 15.09 -7.87 -7.78
N ALA A 22 15.84 -8.51 -8.67
CA ALA A 22 16.71 -7.85 -9.64
C ALA A 22 15.90 -6.96 -10.61
N LEU A 23 14.74 -7.42 -11.07
CA LEU A 23 13.85 -6.63 -11.93
C LEU A 23 13.28 -5.42 -11.20
N LEU A 24 12.82 -5.58 -9.96
CA LEU A 24 12.25 -4.48 -9.17
C LEU A 24 13.30 -3.39 -8.88
N VAL A 25 14.44 -3.78 -8.32
CA VAL A 25 15.53 -2.84 -8.01
C VAL A 25 16.15 -2.29 -9.28
N GLY A 26 16.41 -3.14 -10.28
CA GLY A 26 16.98 -2.75 -11.58
C GLY A 26 16.10 -1.76 -12.34
N THR A 27 14.77 -1.93 -12.30
CA THR A 27 13.83 -0.96 -12.87
C THR A 27 13.92 0.39 -12.15
N GLY A 28 14.01 0.39 -10.82
CA GLY A 28 14.17 1.60 -10.03
C GLY A 28 15.49 2.33 -10.36
N ILE A 29 16.57 1.58 -10.49
CA ILE A 29 17.89 2.11 -10.90
C ILE A 29 17.80 2.70 -12.31
N TYR A 30 17.30 1.94 -13.28
CA TYR A 30 17.13 2.39 -14.66
C TYR A 30 16.31 3.67 -14.76
N LEU A 31 15.17 3.72 -14.08
CA LEU A 31 14.32 4.91 -14.06
C LEU A 31 15.02 6.09 -13.37
N SER A 32 15.81 5.87 -12.32
CA SER A 32 16.58 6.93 -11.67
C SER A 32 17.53 7.63 -12.65
N PHE A 33 18.23 6.86 -13.47
CA PHE A 33 19.07 7.43 -14.55
C PHE A 33 18.24 8.18 -15.59
N ARG A 34 17.10 7.62 -16.02
CA ARG A 34 16.25 8.21 -17.06
C ARG A 34 15.61 9.54 -16.64
N VAL A 35 15.28 9.71 -15.37
CA VAL A 35 14.64 10.94 -14.84
C VAL A 35 15.63 11.86 -14.13
N GLY A 36 16.96 11.62 -14.24
CA GLY A 36 18.00 12.47 -13.68
C GLY A 36 18.01 12.52 -12.16
N PHE A 37 17.84 11.36 -11.51
CA PHE A 37 17.85 11.21 -10.04
C PHE A 37 16.94 12.23 -9.34
N ILE A 38 15.68 12.31 -9.77
CA ILE A 38 14.67 13.27 -9.29
C ILE A 38 14.53 13.25 -7.76
N GLN A 39 14.74 12.10 -7.13
CA GLN A 39 14.69 11.91 -5.67
C GLN A 39 15.74 12.77 -4.94
N PHE A 40 16.84 13.13 -5.61
CA PHE A 40 17.90 13.99 -5.06
C PHE A 40 17.88 15.37 -5.72
N SER A 41 17.78 15.43 -7.06
CA SER A 41 17.90 16.69 -7.82
C SER A 41 16.75 17.67 -7.55
N LYS A 42 15.58 17.19 -7.16
CA LYS A 42 14.38 18.01 -6.91
C LYS A 42 13.88 17.96 -5.46
N ILE A 43 14.74 17.60 -4.51
CA ILE A 43 14.38 17.45 -3.10
C ILE A 43 13.76 18.73 -2.51
N GLY A 44 14.33 19.90 -2.79
CA GLY A 44 13.80 21.18 -2.32
C GLY A 44 12.46 21.54 -2.95
N TYR A 45 12.25 21.15 -4.23
CA TYR A 45 11.00 21.40 -4.94
C TYR A 45 9.85 20.56 -4.34
N TRP A 46 10.04 19.26 -4.19
CA TRP A 46 8.98 18.42 -3.66
C TRP A 46 8.75 18.68 -2.17
N TRP A 47 9.79 18.98 -1.39
CA TRP A 47 9.64 19.39 0.01
C TRP A 47 8.73 20.61 0.14
N LYS A 48 9.01 21.67 -0.61
CA LYS A 48 8.23 22.90 -0.63
C LYS A 48 6.77 22.67 -1.09
N ASN A 49 6.57 21.81 -2.09
CA ASN A 49 5.25 21.58 -2.68
C ASN A 49 4.44 20.47 -2.01
N THR A 50 5.03 19.66 -1.14
CA THR A 50 4.34 18.63 -0.37
C THR A 50 4.22 19.07 1.08
N ILE A 51 5.31 19.02 1.83
CA ILE A 51 5.29 19.33 3.27
C ILE A 51 4.96 20.80 3.51
N GLY A 52 5.51 21.70 2.74
CA GLY A 52 5.23 23.15 2.86
C GLY A 52 3.77 23.54 2.55
N LYS A 53 3.00 22.65 1.94
CA LYS A 53 1.58 22.88 1.61
C LYS A 53 0.60 22.02 2.41
N ILE A 54 1.05 21.20 3.35
CA ILE A 54 0.21 20.32 4.16
C ILE A 54 -0.92 21.10 4.87
N PHE A 55 -0.62 22.30 5.36
CA PHE A 55 -1.61 23.13 6.08
C PHE A 55 -2.37 24.10 5.18
N GLN A 56 -2.10 24.12 3.88
CA GLN A 56 -2.85 24.99 2.97
C GLN A 56 -4.12 24.26 2.52
N LYS A 57 -5.27 24.92 2.69
CA LYS A 57 -6.51 24.42 2.08
C LYS A 57 -6.36 24.47 0.57
N SER A 58 -6.34 23.31 -0.06
CA SER A 58 -6.34 23.18 -1.50
C SER A 58 -7.73 22.76 -1.94
N GLU A 59 -8.29 23.46 -2.91
CA GLU A 59 -9.53 23.04 -3.55
C GLU A 59 -9.29 21.81 -4.41
N ALA A 60 -10.29 20.97 -4.54
CA ALA A 60 -10.25 19.86 -5.49
C ALA A 60 -10.13 20.47 -6.90
N GLY A 61 -9.07 20.11 -7.62
CA GLY A 61 -8.92 20.52 -9.01
C GLY A 61 -9.89 19.78 -9.93
N GLU A 62 -9.51 19.57 -11.19
CA GLU A 62 -10.32 18.75 -12.14
C GLU A 62 -10.49 17.29 -11.69
N GLY A 63 -9.79 16.86 -10.62
CA GLY A 63 -10.01 15.60 -9.96
C GLY A 63 -11.07 15.74 -8.87
N GLU A 64 -11.70 14.62 -8.48
CA GLU A 64 -12.78 14.60 -7.49
C GLU A 64 -12.29 14.73 -6.04
N ILE A 65 -10.97 14.65 -5.80
CA ILE A 65 -10.34 14.64 -4.48
C ILE A 65 -9.23 15.67 -4.39
N THR A 66 -9.00 16.21 -3.18
CA THR A 66 -7.90 17.15 -2.93
C THR A 66 -6.54 16.44 -2.97
N PRO A 67 -5.43 17.19 -3.19
CA PRO A 67 -4.09 16.61 -3.11
C PRO A 67 -3.80 15.91 -1.78
N MET A 68 -4.28 16.46 -0.66
CA MET A 68 -4.12 15.84 0.66
C MET A 68 -4.88 14.53 0.76
N GLN A 69 -6.11 14.47 0.25
CA GLN A 69 -6.89 13.23 0.17
C GLN A 69 -6.21 12.18 -0.70
N ALA A 70 -5.62 12.60 -1.84
CA ALA A 70 -4.89 11.70 -2.72
C ALA A 70 -3.65 11.10 -2.03
N VAL A 71 -2.85 11.92 -1.35
CA VAL A 71 -1.68 11.45 -0.60
C VAL A 71 -2.09 10.55 0.56
N SER A 72 -3.09 10.95 1.34
CA SER A 72 -3.57 10.15 2.48
C SER A 72 -4.15 8.81 2.03
N THR A 73 -4.87 8.77 0.90
CA THR A 73 -5.39 7.52 0.33
C THR A 73 -4.25 6.62 -0.17
N ALA A 74 -3.24 7.20 -0.82
CA ALA A 74 -2.05 6.46 -1.23
C ALA A 74 -1.28 5.90 -0.04
N LEU A 75 -1.11 6.67 1.03
CA LEU A 75 -0.49 6.20 2.28
C LEU A 75 -1.32 5.10 2.94
N ALA A 76 -2.65 5.25 3.02
CA ALA A 76 -3.53 4.23 3.57
C ALA A 76 -3.43 2.89 2.82
N SER A 77 -3.23 2.92 1.51
CA SER A 77 -3.05 1.71 0.70
C SER A 77 -1.65 1.11 0.77
N THR A 78 -0.65 1.90 1.16
CA THR A 78 0.76 1.49 1.19
C THR A 78 1.19 1.05 2.59
N VAL A 79 0.75 1.77 3.62
CA VAL A 79 1.09 1.47 5.02
C VAL A 79 0.14 0.38 5.54
N GLY A 80 0.67 -0.79 5.77
CA GLY A 80 -0.07 -1.94 6.25
C GLY A 80 0.77 -2.82 7.20
N THR A 81 0.32 -4.03 7.44
CA THR A 81 1.02 -5.00 8.31
C THR A 81 2.43 -5.31 7.86
N GLY A 82 2.74 -5.23 6.55
CA GLY A 82 4.07 -5.39 6.00
C GLY A 82 5.09 -4.38 6.53
N ASN A 83 4.66 -3.15 6.81
CA ASN A 83 5.53 -2.09 7.34
C ASN A 83 5.85 -2.25 8.84
N ILE A 84 5.11 -3.07 9.54
CA ILE A 84 5.28 -3.35 10.98
C ILE A 84 5.82 -4.78 11.15
N ALA A 85 4.97 -5.78 10.95
CA ALA A 85 5.32 -7.18 11.13
C ALA A 85 6.36 -7.68 10.10
N GLY A 86 6.25 -7.24 8.85
CA GLY A 86 7.19 -7.61 7.80
C GLY A 86 8.59 -7.05 8.02
N VAL A 87 8.71 -5.81 8.50
CA VAL A 87 10.01 -5.21 8.87
C VAL A 87 10.62 -5.94 10.06
N THR A 88 9.82 -6.27 11.07
CA THR A 88 10.29 -7.05 12.22
C THR A 88 10.80 -8.42 11.78
N GLY A 89 10.06 -9.12 10.94
CA GLY A 89 10.48 -10.40 10.35
C GLY A 89 11.79 -10.28 9.55
N ALA A 90 11.93 -9.23 8.76
CA ALA A 90 13.15 -8.98 7.98
C ALA A 90 14.37 -8.73 8.89
N ILE A 91 14.20 -8.03 10.01
CA ILE A 91 15.27 -7.80 11.00
C ILE A 91 15.65 -9.10 11.72
N ILE A 92 14.67 -9.93 12.07
CA ILE A 92 14.91 -11.22 12.72
C ILE A 92 15.72 -12.15 11.80
N LEU A 93 15.38 -12.19 10.50
CA LEU A 93 16.04 -13.08 9.54
C LEU A 93 17.37 -12.53 9.02
N GLY A 94 17.44 -11.24 8.74
CA GLY A 94 18.58 -10.59 8.09
C GLY A 94 19.46 -9.74 9.01
N GLY A 95 19.11 -9.65 10.29
CA GLY A 95 19.81 -8.80 11.27
C GLY A 95 19.64 -7.30 10.98
N PRO A 96 20.41 -6.46 11.70
CA PRO A 96 20.32 -4.98 11.55
C PRO A 96 20.66 -4.48 10.14
N GLY A 97 21.47 -5.23 9.39
CA GLY A 97 21.78 -4.92 7.99
C GLY A 97 20.56 -4.90 7.06
N ALA A 98 19.48 -5.60 7.41
CA ALA A 98 18.23 -5.57 6.65
C ALA A 98 17.67 -4.15 6.57
N VAL A 99 17.75 -3.35 7.62
CA VAL A 99 17.27 -1.95 7.64
C VAL A 99 18.03 -1.10 6.62
N PHE A 100 19.34 -1.24 6.54
CA PHE A 100 20.16 -0.53 5.56
C PHE A 100 19.73 -0.86 4.13
N TRP A 101 19.55 -2.14 3.81
CA TRP A 101 19.12 -2.56 2.47
C TRP A 101 17.68 -2.15 2.15
N MET A 102 16.79 -2.11 3.15
CA MET A 102 15.45 -1.55 2.98
C MET A 102 15.51 -0.06 2.60
N TRP A 103 16.37 0.74 3.20
CA TRP A 103 16.55 2.15 2.83
C TRP A 103 17.08 2.31 1.41
N ILE A 104 18.08 1.52 1.02
CA ILE A 104 18.62 1.53 -0.35
C ILE A 104 17.52 1.15 -1.35
N SER A 105 16.76 0.10 -1.08
CA SER A 105 15.64 -0.31 -1.94
C SER A 105 14.56 0.77 -2.03
N ALA A 106 14.24 1.45 -0.92
CA ALA A 106 13.25 2.51 -0.89
C ALA A 106 13.66 3.71 -1.76
N LEU A 107 14.93 4.09 -1.79
CA LEU A 107 15.43 5.17 -2.65
C LEU A 107 15.14 4.93 -4.13
N PHE A 108 15.31 3.70 -4.60
CA PHE A 108 14.98 3.34 -5.99
C PHE A 108 13.48 3.11 -6.18
N GLY A 109 12.80 2.59 -5.17
CA GLY A 109 11.34 2.42 -5.16
C GLY A 109 10.57 3.73 -5.30
N MET A 110 11.08 4.84 -4.73
CA MET A 110 10.48 6.17 -4.89
C MET A 110 10.35 6.58 -6.36
N VAL A 111 11.38 6.32 -7.17
CA VAL A 111 11.36 6.70 -8.60
C VAL A 111 10.43 5.80 -9.40
N THR A 112 10.38 4.51 -9.06
CA THR A 112 9.41 3.59 -9.68
C THR A 112 7.98 4.05 -9.41
N LYS A 113 7.68 4.44 -8.18
CA LYS A 113 6.35 4.96 -7.81
C LYS A 113 6.04 6.30 -8.48
N PHE A 114 7.01 7.19 -8.58
CA PHE A 114 6.88 8.44 -9.32
C PHE A 114 6.52 8.20 -10.79
N ALA A 115 7.22 7.28 -11.46
CA ALA A 115 6.94 6.91 -12.84
C ALA A 115 5.54 6.30 -13.00
N GLU A 116 5.17 5.37 -12.11
CA GLU A 116 3.86 4.73 -12.10
C GLU A 116 2.72 5.76 -12.00
N VAL A 117 2.78 6.65 -11.00
CA VAL A 117 1.75 7.69 -10.79
C VAL A 117 1.70 8.66 -11.96
N THR A 118 2.85 9.07 -12.49
CA THR A 118 2.93 9.98 -13.66
C THR A 118 2.28 9.35 -14.88
N LEU A 119 2.55 8.07 -15.14
CA LEU A 119 1.92 7.33 -16.25
C LEU A 119 0.41 7.15 -16.02
N ALA A 120 0.01 6.83 -14.79
CA ALA A 120 -1.40 6.66 -14.46
C ALA A 120 -2.21 7.95 -14.69
N VAL A 121 -1.66 9.11 -14.34
CA VAL A 121 -2.29 10.42 -14.58
C VAL A 121 -2.28 10.78 -16.05
N LYS A 122 -1.16 10.53 -16.75
CA LYS A 122 -1.01 10.87 -18.17
C LYS A 122 -1.97 10.11 -19.09
N TYR A 123 -2.21 8.83 -18.79
CA TYR A 123 -3.01 7.92 -19.62
C TYR A 123 -4.38 7.60 -19.05
N ARG A 124 -4.86 8.40 -18.07
CA ARG A 124 -6.20 8.26 -17.51
C ARG A 124 -7.27 8.56 -18.58
N GLU A 125 -8.41 7.90 -18.44
CA GLU A 125 -9.60 8.09 -19.28
C GLU A 125 -10.79 8.49 -18.41
N ARG A 126 -11.83 9.04 -19.04
CA ARG A 126 -13.14 9.22 -18.38
C ARG A 126 -14.01 8.00 -18.66
N ASN A 127 -14.67 7.49 -17.63
CA ASN A 127 -15.66 6.43 -17.77
C ASN A 127 -16.99 7.00 -18.33
N GLU A 128 -17.97 6.13 -18.57
CA GLU A 128 -19.29 6.51 -19.06
C GLU A 128 -20.05 7.46 -18.11
N LYS A 129 -19.68 7.48 -16.82
CA LYS A 129 -20.24 8.38 -15.80
C LYS A 129 -19.51 9.72 -15.70
N GLY A 130 -18.44 9.92 -16.49
CA GLY A 130 -17.62 11.12 -16.47
C GLY A 130 -16.50 11.11 -15.44
N ASP A 131 -16.36 10.05 -14.61
CA ASP A 131 -15.31 9.96 -13.60
C ASP A 131 -13.98 9.59 -14.21
N TRP A 132 -12.89 10.05 -13.60
CA TRP A 132 -11.54 9.71 -14.02
C TRP A 132 -11.16 8.28 -13.62
N CYS A 133 -10.76 7.48 -14.60
CA CYS A 133 -10.22 6.13 -14.41
C CYS A 133 -8.78 6.07 -14.90
N GLY A 134 -7.90 5.53 -14.10
CA GLY A 134 -6.46 5.40 -14.40
C GLY A 134 -5.85 4.16 -13.75
N GLY A 135 -4.56 4.00 -13.94
CA GLY A 135 -3.80 2.90 -13.36
C GLY A 135 -3.07 2.06 -14.42
N PRO A 136 -2.41 0.96 -14.00
CA PRO A 136 -1.58 0.15 -14.88
C PRO A 136 -2.30 -0.36 -16.12
N MET A 137 -3.55 -0.81 -16.00
CA MET A 137 -4.33 -1.29 -17.13
C MET A 137 -4.54 -0.22 -18.22
N TYR A 138 -4.69 1.04 -17.80
CA TYR A 138 -4.91 2.16 -18.72
C TYR A 138 -3.63 2.59 -19.42
N TYR A 139 -2.53 2.74 -18.69
CA TYR A 139 -1.28 3.13 -19.35
C TYR A 139 -0.66 2.00 -20.17
N ILE A 140 -0.94 0.74 -19.88
CA ILE A 140 -0.59 -0.38 -20.78
C ILE A 140 -1.39 -0.28 -22.08
N LYS A 141 -2.72 -0.11 -22.00
CA LYS A 141 -3.60 0.00 -23.15
C LYS A 141 -3.27 1.22 -24.01
N ASN A 142 -3.15 2.39 -23.40
CA ASN A 142 -3.04 3.67 -24.09
C ASN A 142 -1.60 4.06 -24.40
N GLY A 143 -0.62 3.61 -23.59
CA GLY A 143 0.79 3.93 -23.77
C GLY A 143 1.51 2.95 -24.69
N LEU A 144 1.23 1.65 -24.60
CA LEU A 144 1.83 0.62 -25.45
C LEU A 144 0.99 0.31 -26.70
N GLY A 145 -0.27 0.74 -26.70
CA GLY A 145 -1.19 0.56 -27.82
C GLY A 145 -2.04 -0.71 -27.74
N PRO A 146 -3.01 -0.87 -28.71
CA PRO A 146 -4.05 -1.89 -28.66
C PRO A 146 -3.53 -3.33 -28.61
N LYS A 147 -2.37 -3.59 -29.20
CA LYS A 147 -1.74 -4.91 -29.23
C LYS A 147 -1.40 -5.45 -27.83
N TRP A 148 -1.19 -4.55 -26.87
CA TRP A 148 -0.81 -4.87 -25.48
C TRP A 148 -1.99 -4.85 -24.50
N LYS A 149 -3.22 -4.65 -24.98
CA LYS A 149 -4.45 -4.62 -24.15
C LYS A 149 -4.60 -5.88 -23.29
N TRP A 150 -4.23 -7.05 -23.82
CA TRP A 150 -4.28 -8.33 -23.10
C TRP A 150 -3.48 -8.30 -21.78
N LEU A 151 -2.32 -7.63 -21.79
CA LEU A 151 -1.47 -7.51 -20.60
C LEU A 151 -2.16 -6.65 -19.52
N GLY A 152 -2.86 -5.58 -19.93
CA GLY A 152 -3.68 -4.78 -19.02
C GLY A 152 -4.83 -5.57 -18.39
N VAL A 153 -5.47 -6.45 -19.17
CA VAL A 153 -6.53 -7.35 -18.66
C VAL A 153 -5.95 -8.33 -17.65
N ILE A 154 -4.83 -8.98 -17.96
CA ILE A 154 -4.14 -9.89 -17.03
C ILE A 154 -3.78 -9.17 -15.73
N PHE A 155 -3.22 -7.97 -15.82
CA PHE A 155 -2.92 -7.15 -14.63
C PHE A 155 -4.17 -6.90 -13.79
N SER A 156 -5.29 -6.55 -14.42
CA SER A 156 -6.56 -6.29 -13.72
C SER A 156 -7.09 -7.53 -13.01
N VAL A 157 -7.02 -8.69 -13.65
CA VAL A 157 -7.47 -9.97 -13.06
C VAL A 157 -6.61 -10.33 -11.85
N PHE A 158 -5.28 -10.30 -12.00
CA PHE A 158 -4.38 -10.60 -10.89
C PHE A 158 -4.50 -9.55 -9.76
N GLY A 159 -4.68 -8.28 -10.10
CA GLY A 159 -4.92 -7.23 -9.11
C GLY A 159 -6.20 -7.45 -8.31
N ALA A 160 -7.29 -7.85 -8.96
CA ALA A 160 -8.53 -8.20 -8.29
C ALA A 160 -8.36 -9.41 -7.37
N LEU A 161 -7.70 -10.47 -7.84
CA LEU A 161 -7.42 -11.66 -7.01
C LEU A 161 -6.51 -11.34 -5.82
N ALA A 162 -5.48 -10.52 -6.01
CA ALA A 162 -4.57 -10.08 -4.95
C ALA A 162 -5.29 -9.25 -3.87
N ALA A 163 -6.31 -8.48 -4.24
CA ALA A 163 -7.09 -7.69 -3.29
C ALA A 163 -7.82 -8.57 -2.26
N PHE A 164 -8.30 -9.77 -2.64
CA PHE A 164 -8.90 -10.71 -1.70
C PHE A 164 -7.87 -11.27 -0.70
N GLY A 165 -6.65 -11.58 -1.13
CA GLY A 165 -5.61 -12.16 -0.30
C GLY A 165 -4.89 -11.12 0.56
N ILE A 166 -3.84 -10.52 0.02
CA ILE A 166 -2.95 -9.60 0.74
C ILE A 166 -3.69 -8.32 1.15
N GLY A 167 -4.57 -7.81 0.27
CA GLY A 167 -5.28 -6.55 0.53
C GLY A 167 -6.27 -6.64 1.68
N ASN A 168 -6.85 -7.80 1.95
CA ASN A 168 -7.93 -7.95 2.92
C ASN A 168 -7.62 -9.03 3.98
N ILE A 169 -7.49 -10.29 3.59
CA ILE A 169 -7.38 -11.42 4.54
C ILE A 169 -6.18 -11.24 5.48
N SER A 170 -5.02 -10.87 4.96
CA SER A 170 -3.82 -10.67 5.77
C SER A 170 -3.97 -9.53 6.78
N GLN A 171 -4.60 -8.43 6.38
CA GLN A 171 -4.81 -7.27 7.25
C GLN A 171 -5.78 -7.59 8.38
N ILE A 172 -6.95 -8.18 8.06
CA ILE A 172 -7.95 -8.53 9.07
C ILE A 172 -7.43 -9.57 10.07
N ASN A 173 -6.67 -10.55 9.59
CA ASN A 173 -6.06 -11.55 10.47
C ASN A 173 -5.10 -10.91 11.48
N SER A 174 -4.26 -9.96 11.05
CA SER A 174 -3.33 -9.25 11.95
C SER A 174 -4.07 -8.37 12.96
N ILE A 175 -5.17 -7.72 12.54
CA ILE A 175 -5.99 -6.91 13.45
C ILE A 175 -6.67 -7.82 14.48
N ALA A 176 -7.30 -8.91 14.05
CA ALA A 176 -7.96 -9.86 14.93
C ALA A 176 -6.97 -10.46 15.94
N SER A 177 -5.79 -10.86 15.49
CA SER A 177 -4.73 -11.37 16.35
C SER A 177 -4.26 -10.33 17.37
N SER A 178 -4.14 -9.06 16.98
CA SER A 178 -3.76 -7.98 17.89
C SER A 178 -4.84 -7.72 18.94
N VAL A 179 -6.11 -7.70 18.55
CA VAL A 179 -7.26 -7.55 19.48
C VAL A 179 -7.30 -8.70 20.47
N ASN A 180 -7.10 -9.93 19.99
CA ASN A 180 -7.04 -11.10 20.84
C ASN A 180 -5.88 -11.06 21.83
N SER A 181 -4.68 -10.64 21.38
CA SER A 181 -3.52 -10.47 22.26
C SER A 181 -3.79 -9.47 23.38
N VAL A 182 -4.48 -8.37 23.09
CA VAL A 182 -4.91 -7.40 24.10
C VAL A 182 -5.93 -8.01 25.06
N ALA A 183 -6.93 -8.72 24.55
CA ALA A 183 -7.94 -9.39 25.38
C ALA A 183 -7.33 -10.39 26.36
N VAL A 184 -6.37 -11.20 25.90
CA VAL A 184 -5.64 -12.18 26.71
C VAL A 184 -4.76 -11.49 27.77
N ALA A 185 -4.18 -10.32 27.46
CA ALA A 185 -3.38 -9.56 28.42
C ALA A 185 -4.20 -9.04 29.61
N PHE A 186 -5.51 -8.78 29.41
CA PHE A 186 -6.42 -8.36 30.49
C PHE A 186 -7.15 -9.53 31.16
N HIS A 187 -7.40 -10.62 30.43
CA HIS A 187 -8.10 -11.80 30.94
C HIS A 187 -7.51 -13.09 30.34
N GLU A 188 -6.83 -13.88 31.14
CA GLU A 188 -6.23 -15.15 30.67
C GLU A 188 -7.23 -16.10 30.03
N ASN A 189 -8.46 -16.13 30.51
CA ASN A 189 -9.56 -16.97 29.98
C ASN A 189 -10.00 -16.52 28.55
N ALA A 190 -9.57 -15.35 28.08
CA ALA A 190 -9.90 -14.88 26.72
C ALA A 190 -9.32 -15.79 25.63
N LYS A 191 -8.31 -16.60 25.94
CA LYS A 191 -7.77 -17.63 25.03
C LYS A 191 -8.82 -18.63 24.57
N GLU A 192 -9.77 -19.00 25.41
CA GLU A 192 -10.84 -19.93 25.08
C GLU A 192 -11.83 -19.33 24.07
N PHE A 193 -11.87 -18.00 23.97
CA PHE A 193 -12.78 -17.25 23.11
C PHE A 193 -12.12 -16.65 21.88
N ASP A 194 -10.89 -17.07 21.52
CA ASP A 194 -10.11 -16.54 20.39
C ASP A 194 -10.93 -16.48 19.09
N THR A 195 -11.60 -17.56 18.74
CA THR A 195 -12.45 -17.64 17.54
C THR A 195 -13.61 -16.64 17.58
N ILE A 196 -14.24 -16.46 18.75
CA ILE A 196 -15.39 -15.55 18.91
C ILE A 196 -14.90 -14.10 18.84
N ILE A 197 -13.80 -13.77 19.50
CA ILE A 197 -13.17 -12.45 19.47
C ILE A 197 -12.79 -12.10 18.03
N GLY A 198 -12.17 -13.04 17.32
CA GLY A 198 -11.81 -12.87 15.91
C GLY A 198 -13.03 -12.64 15.01
N LEU A 199 -14.11 -13.39 15.21
CA LEU A 199 -15.36 -13.24 14.46
C LEU A 199 -16.00 -11.86 14.70
N ILE A 200 -16.14 -11.46 15.96
CA ILE A 200 -16.72 -10.17 16.32
C ILE A 200 -15.88 -9.04 15.73
N THR A 201 -14.56 -9.10 15.87
CA THR A 201 -13.63 -8.12 15.29
C THR A 201 -13.80 -8.04 13.78
N GLY A 202 -13.87 -9.19 13.09
CA GLY A 202 -14.09 -9.27 11.66
C GLY A 202 -15.39 -8.62 11.20
N VAL A 203 -16.50 -8.92 11.89
CA VAL A 203 -17.82 -8.34 11.58
C VAL A 203 -17.83 -6.82 11.78
N VAL A 204 -17.29 -6.35 12.90
CA VAL A 204 -17.23 -4.92 13.21
C VAL A 204 -16.43 -4.17 12.14
N ILE A 205 -15.26 -4.69 11.78
CA ILE A 205 -14.42 -4.06 10.74
C ILE A 205 -15.11 -4.11 9.38
N ALA A 206 -15.76 -5.23 9.03
CA ALA A 206 -16.49 -5.34 7.76
C ALA A 206 -17.60 -4.28 7.65
N ILE A 207 -18.31 -4.00 8.73
CA ILE A 207 -19.33 -2.94 8.76
C ILE A 207 -18.69 -1.56 8.51
N PHE A 208 -17.59 -1.22 9.23
CA PHE A 208 -16.91 0.06 9.03
C PHE A 208 -16.37 0.21 7.60
N VAL A 209 -15.75 -0.82 7.07
CA VAL A 209 -15.22 -0.83 5.70
C VAL A 209 -16.35 -0.66 4.69
N ALA A 210 -17.47 -1.38 4.85
CA ALA A 210 -18.63 -1.25 3.98
C ALA A 210 -19.19 0.18 3.97
N LEU A 211 -19.34 0.80 5.16
CA LEU A 211 -19.81 2.18 5.28
C LEU A 211 -18.90 3.19 4.57
N VAL A 212 -17.59 2.96 4.54
CA VAL A 212 -16.64 3.82 3.82
C VAL A 212 -16.70 3.57 2.33
N LEU A 213 -16.68 2.29 1.89
CA LEU A 213 -16.63 1.92 0.47
C LEU A 213 -17.92 2.30 -0.29
N LEU A 214 -19.09 2.20 0.35
CA LEU A 214 -20.37 2.60 -0.25
C LEU A 214 -20.42 4.09 -0.62
N GLY A 215 -19.59 4.92 0.02
CA GLY A 215 -19.48 6.36 -0.29
C GLY A 215 -18.52 6.68 -1.44
N GLY A 216 -17.89 5.66 -2.06
CA GLY A 216 -16.98 5.83 -3.20
C GLY A 216 -15.67 6.55 -2.88
N VAL A 217 -14.93 6.91 -3.93
CA VAL A 217 -13.58 7.49 -3.83
C VAL A 217 -13.53 8.76 -2.99
N LYS A 218 -14.54 9.62 -3.08
CA LYS A 218 -14.63 10.86 -2.27
C LYS A 218 -14.67 10.56 -0.78
N ARG A 219 -15.50 9.59 -0.37
CA ARG A 219 -15.62 9.22 1.05
C ARG A 219 -14.37 8.53 1.56
N ILE A 220 -13.78 7.66 0.75
CA ILE A 220 -12.48 7.05 1.07
C ILE A 220 -11.45 8.15 1.33
N GLY A 221 -11.32 9.14 0.42
CA GLY A 221 -10.41 10.28 0.57
C GLY A 221 -10.64 11.07 1.86
N GLN A 222 -11.91 11.39 2.19
CA GLN A 222 -12.27 12.13 3.40
C GLN A 222 -11.95 11.38 4.70
N VAL A 223 -12.14 10.07 4.72
CA VAL A 223 -11.84 9.23 5.89
C VAL A 223 -10.34 9.07 6.05
N THR A 224 -9.62 8.76 4.98
CA THR A 224 -8.17 8.56 5.02
C THR A 224 -7.41 9.84 5.35
N GLU A 225 -7.87 11.01 4.90
CA GLU A 225 -7.29 12.31 5.22
C GLU A 225 -7.21 12.59 6.73
N LYS A 226 -8.18 12.10 7.50
CA LYS A 226 -8.22 12.24 8.96
C LYS A 226 -7.54 11.08 9.69
N LEU A 227 -7.76 9.86 9.20
CA LEU A 227 -7.33 8.63 9.85
C LEU A 227 -5.82 8.43 9.73
N VAL A 228 -5.23 8.68 8.56
CA VAL A 228 -3.81 8.38 8.30
C VAL A 228 -2.86 9.25 9.13
N PRO A 229 -3.03 10.58 9.23
CA PRO A 229 -2.19 11.39 10.11
C PRO A 229 -2.34 11.01 11.59
N GLY A 230 -3.58 10.71 12.03
CA GLY A 230 -3.85 10.24 13.39
C GLY A 230 -3.16 8.93 13.71
N MET A 231 -3.25 7.96 12.80
CA MET A 231 -2.57 6.67 12.91
C MET A 231 -1.05 6.85 12.99
N ALA A 232 -0.47 7.68 12.13
CA ALA A 232 0.97 7.95 12.11
C ALA A 232 1.43 8.60 13.42
N ALA A 233 0.70 9.58 13.94
CA ALA A 233 1.00 10.24 15.19
C ALA A 233 0.97 9.27 16.37
N ILE A 234 -0.08 8.47 16.49
CA ILE A 234 -0.20 7.46 17.57
C ILE A 234 0.97 6.46 17.48
N TYR A 235 1.26 5.96 16.28
CA TYR A 235 2.36 5.01 16.10
C TYR A 235 3.71 5.58 16.51
N ILE A 236 4.01 6.82 16.10
CA ILE A 236 5.27 7.49 16.46
C ILE A 236 5.36 7.69 17.98
N VAL A 237 4.29 8.17 18.62
CA VAL A 237 4.27 8.37 20.08
C VAL A 237 4.47 7.04 20.82
N CYS A 238 3.73 5.99 20.43
CA CYS A 238 3.89 4.66 21.05
C CYS A 238 5.30 4.10 20.83
N ALA A 239 5.87 4.27 19.64
CA ALA A 239 7.24 3.82 19.36
C ALA A 239 8.28 4.55 20.20
N LEU A 240 8.13 5.86 20.39
CA LEU A 240 9.00 6.64 21.26
C LEU A 240 8.91 6.19 22.72
N VAL A 241 7.70 5.93 23.23
CA VAL A 241 7.49 5.44 24.60
C VAL A 241 8.14 4.08 24.83
N VAL A 242 8.20 3.22 23.81
CA VAL A 242 8.82 1.89 23.92
C VAL A 242 10.35 1.97 23.86
N VAL A 243 10.90 2.97 23.14
CA VAL A 243 12.36 3.11 22.95
C VAL A 243 13.03 3.89 24.09
N ILE A 244 12.30 4.80 24.76
CA ILE A 244 12.77 5.60 25.90
C ILE A 244 12.49 4.86 27.21
#